data_15068259cf3d123861f57d9a1f7c7002
#
_entry.id   15068259cf3d123861f57d9a1f7c7002
#
_cell.length_a   1.000
_cell.length_b   1.000
_cell.length_c   1.000
_cell.angle_alpha   90.00
_cell.angle_beta   90.00
_cell.angle_gamma   90.00
#
_symmetry.space_group_name_H-M   'P 1'
#
loop_
_entity.id
_entity.type
_entity.pdbx_description
1 polymer ?
#
loop_
_entity_poly.entity_id
_entity_poly.type
_entity_poly.pdbx_seq_one_letter_code
_entity_poly.pdbx_strand_id
1 'polypeptide(L)'
;FIDEQLKRIEKFDEVLIDMLDAIGKGISIMELAWTVEDGRNVIEDIEYVHPKKLVWDSTTDELKVCTREYPSGVELPENKFVVHKYKAKSGHASRAGIMRVVSWMYLFKNYDIKDWVSFCEVFGMPLRLGKYDASASESDKKQLMEAIISLGTDAAGIVPSSTMIEFIESQKTTSVEIYEKLARYCDEQISK
;
A
#
# COMPACT_ATOMS: atom_id res chain seq x y z
N PHE A 1 -32.44 -4.69 28.60
CA PHE A 1 -31.15 -4.44 29.26
C PHE A 1 -29.98 -4.42 28.28
N ILE A 2 -29.69 -5.51 27.52
CA ILE A 2 -28.53 -5.56 26.58
C ILE A 2 -28.66 -4.48 25.51
N ASP A 3 -29.81 -4.30 24.87
CA ASP A 3 -30.06 -3.28 23.88
C ASP A 3 -29.85 -1.85 24.44
N GLU A 4 -30.23 -1.62 25.66
CA GLU A 4 -30.00 -0.36 26.36
C GLU A 4 -28.53 -0.12 26.63
N GLN A 5 -27.77 -1.14 27.00
CA GLN A 5 -26.31 -1.03 27.21
C GLN A 5 -25.59 -0.68 25.91
N LEU A 6 -25.92 -1.36 24.81
CA LEU A 6 -25.29 -1.08 23.51
C LEU A 6 -25.62 0.31 22.97
N LYS A 7 -26.85 0.80 23.22
CA LYS A 7 -27.25 2.16 22.83
C LYS A 7 -26.56 3.28 23.64
N ARG A 8 -26.01 2.96 24.79
CA ARG A 8 -25.29 3.92 25.65
C ARG A 8 -23.84 4.15 25.20
N ILE A 9 -23.27 3.18 24.46
CA ILE A 9 -21.89 3.27 23.99
C ILE A 9 -21.85 4.35 22.90
N GLU A 10 -21.11 5.43 23.19
CA GLU A 10 -20.86 6.45 22.20
C GLU A 10 -20.13 5.85 21.00
N LYS A 11 -20.56 6.21 19.78
CA LYS A 11 -19.90 5.78 18.54
C LYS A 11 -19.83 4.26 18.34
N PHE A 12 -20.86 3.54 18.74
CA PHE A 12 -20.93 2.08 18.56
C PHE A 12 -20.70 1.65 17.10
N ASP A 13 -21.04 2.50 16.13
CA ASP A 13 -20.78 2.27 14.71
C ASP A 13 -19.26 2.20 14.40
N GLU A 14 -18.44 3.04 15.06
CA GLU A 14 -16.99 2.99 14.93
C GLU A 14 -16.43 1.68 15.52
N VAL A 15 -16.98 1.24 16.66
CA VAL A 15 -16.64 -0.06 17.27
C VAL A 15 -16.91 -1.22 16.31
N LEU A 16 -18.03 -1.18 15.59
CA LEU A 16 -18.36 -2.21 14.60
C LEU A 16 -17.37 -2.20 13.43
N ILE A 17 -16.97 -1.03 12.97
CA ILE A 17 -15.92 -0.89 11.91
C ILE A 17 -14.61 -1.48 12.40
N ASP A 18 -14.21 -1.17 13.64
CA ASP A 18 -12.99 -1.71 14.23
C ASP A 18 -13.05 -3.24 14.41
N MET A 19 -14.22 -3.79 14.75
CA MET A 19 -14.42 -5.24 14.77
C MET A 19 -14.26 -5.88 13.38
N LEU A 20 -14.76 -5.21 12.33
CA LEU A 20 -14.64 -5.67 10.95
C LEU A 20 -13.19 -5.62 10.41
N ASP A 21 -12.28 -4.92 11.08
CA ASP A 21 -10.84 -4.95 10.75
C ASP A 21 -10.25 -6.38 10.77
N ALA A 22 -10.89 -7.30 11.48
CA ALA A 22 -10.59 -8.73 11.43
C ALA A 22 -10.65 -9.33 10.01
N ILE A 23 -11.51 -8.82 9.13
CA ILE A 23 -11.62 -9.27 7.74
C ILE A 23 -10.28 -9.04 7.03
N GLY A 24 -9.70 -7.85 7.22
CA GLY A 24 -8.40 -7.52 6.65
C GLY A 24 -7.23 -8.26 7.31
N LYS A 25 -7.17 -8.22 8.63
CA LYS A 25 -6.02 -8.67 9.43
C LYS A 25 -6.11 -10.11 9.92
N GLY A 26 -7.29 -10.71 9.92
CA GLY A 26 -7.60 -12.04 10.44
C GLY A 26 -8.12 -12.05 11.88
N ILE A 27 -7.83 -11.00 12.64
CA ILE A 27 -8.27 -10.83 14.03
C ILE A 27 -8.44 -9.35 14.34
N SER A 28 -9.45 -9.04 15.14
CA SER A 28 -9.64 -7.74 15.79
C SER A 28 -10.00 -7.95 17.24
N ILE A 29 -9.50 -7.08 18.12
CA ILE A 29 -9.72 -7.17 19.56
C ILE A 29 -10.16 -5.82 20.09
N MET A 30 -11.22 -5.86 20.91
CA MET A 30 -11.72 -4.71 21.63
C MET A 30 -11.55 -4.94 23.13
N GLU A 31 -11.11 -3.92 23.84
CA GLU A 31 -11.07 -3.90 25.31
C GLU A 31 -12.37 -3.29 25.82
N LEU A 32 -13.00 -3.96 26.80
CA LEU A 32 -14.21 -3.48 27.47
C LEU A 32 -13.82 -2.68 28.71
N ALA A 33 -14.16 -1.41 28.74
CA ALA A 33 -14.11 -0.58 29.94
C ALA A 33 -15.40 -0.78 30.73
N TRP A 34 -15.27 -1.28 31.97
CA TRP A 34 -16.39 -1.54 32.85
C TRP A 34 -16.50 -0.47 33.93
N THR A 35 -17.73 -0.10 34.25
CA THR A 35 -18.08 0.75 35.38
C THR A 35 -19.22 0.13 36.20
N VAL A 36 -19.46 0.64 37.41
CA VAL A 36 -20.54 0.18 38.28
C VAL A 36 -21.59 1.28 38.41
N GLU A 37 -22.81 1.01 37.95
CA GLU A 37 -23.95 1.90 38.09
C GLU A 37 -25.11 1.16 38.77
N ASP A 38 -25.68 1.75 39.77
CA ASP A 38 -26.79 1.18 40.54
C ASP A 38 -26.55 -0.27 41.01
N GLY A 39 -25.30 -0.58 41.39
CA GLY A 39 -24.88 -1.89 41.83
C GLY A 39 -24.78 -2.96 40.73
N ARG A 40 -24.74 -2.55 39.47
CA ARG A 40 -24.60 -3.42 38.30
C ARG A 40 -23.35 -3.06 37.52
N ASN A 41 -22.65 -4.06 37.00
CA ASN A 41 -21.58 -3.83 36.04
C ASN A 41 -22.18 -3.47 34.69
N VAL A 42 -21.77 -2.33 34.13
CA VAL A 42 -22.17 -1.84 32.83
C VAL A 42 -20.93 -1.52 32.00
N ILE A 43 -21.04 -1.63 30.68
CA ILE A 43 -19.95 -1.24 29.78
C ILE A 43 -19.99 0.26 29.61
N GLU A 44 -18.91 0.92 30.00
CA GLU A 44 -18.72 2.36 29.84
C GLU A 44 -18.26 2.69 28.42
N ASP A 45 -17.26 1.93 27.92
CA ASP A 45 -16.68 2.14 26.61
C ASP A 45 -16.10 0.83 26.03
N ILE A 46 -15.86 0.82 24.72
CA ILE A 46 -15.23 -0.29 23.98
C ILE A 46 -14.11 0.28 23.14
N GLU A 47 -12.87 -0.06 23.49
CA GLU A 47 -11.68 0.48 22.85
C GLU A 47 -10.98 -0.53 21.94
N TYR A 48 -10.56 -0.09 20.75
CA TYR A 48 -9.77 -0.91 19.83
C TYR A 48 -8.36 -1.17 20.34
N VAL A 49 -7.95 -2.43 20.34
CA VAL A 49 -6.59 -2.83 20.70
C VAL A 49 -5.74 -3.02 19.46
N HIS A 50 -4.78 -2.14 19.26
CA HIS A 50 -3.91 -2.20 18.10
C HIS A 50 -3.11 -3.53 18.05
N PRO A 51 -3.04 -4.23 16.91
CA PRO A 51 -2.40 -5.55 16.76
C PRO A 51 -0.95 -5.65 17.26
N LYS A 52 -0.18 -4.54 17.26
CA LYS A 52 1.18 -4.53 17.82
C LYS A 52 1.24 -4.73 19.34
N LYS A 53 0.10 -4.61 20.04
CA LYS A 53 -0.01 -4.96 21.47
C LYS A 53 -0.35 -6.44 21.69
N LEU A 54 -0.43 -7.24 20.64
CA LEU A 54 -0.83 -8.63 20.70
C LEU A 54 0.34 -9.53 20.31
N VAL A 55 0.45 -10.63 21.01
CA VAL A 55 1.42 -11.69 20.73
C VAL A 55 0.75 -13.05 20.85
N TRP A 56 1.17 -13.98 20.02
CA TRP A 56 0.75 -15.37 20.11
C TRP A 56 1.83 -16.17 20.84
N ASP A 57 1.41 -16.93 21.84
CA ASP A 57 2.30 -17.88 22.47
C ASP A 57 2.71 -18.96 21.48
N SER A 58 4.01 -19.14 21.29
CA SER A 58 4.53 -20.09 20.29
C SER A 58 4.33 -21.56 20.66
N THR A 59 4.03 -21.84 21.93
CA THR A 59 3.87 -23.19 22.47
C THR A 59 2.41 -23.58 22.57
N THR A 60 1.56 -22.68 23.09
CA THR A 60 0.15 -22.96 23.34
C THR A 60 -0.78 -22.45 22.22
N ASP A 61 -0.27 -21.63 21.31
CA ASP A 61 -1.04 -20.93 20.27
C ASP A 61 -2.13 -19.99 20.85
N GLU A 62 -1.95 -19.59 22.10
CA GLU A 62 -2.87 -18.69 22.79
C GLU A 62 -2.51 -17.24 22.51
N LEU A 63 -3.55 -16.41 22.40
CA LEU A 63 -3.40 -14.99 22.21
C LEU A 63 -3.17 -14.30 23.54
N LYS A 64 -2.15 -13.46 23.59
CA LYS A 64 -1.76 -12.67 24.76
C LYS A 64 -1.72 -11.18 24.43
N VAL A 65 -1.95 -10.33 25.41
CA VAL A 65 -1.81 -8.89 25.29
C VAL A 65 -0.51 -8.43 25.94
N CYS A 66 0.29 -7.65 25.20
CA CYS A 66 1.52 -7.05 25.71
C CYS A 66 1.17 -5.79 26.50
N THR A 67 1.70 -5.70 27.71
CA THR A 67 1.63 -4.52 28.55
C THR A 67 3.03 -3.92 28.73
N ARG A 68 3.10 -2.73 29.32
CA ARG A 68 4.39 -2.08 29.61
C ARG A 68 5.23 -2.89 30.60
N GLU A 69 4.57 -3.58 31.54
CA GLU A 69 5.20 -4.41 32.55
C GLU A 69 5.55 -5.80 32.03
N TYR A 70 4.75 -6.30 31.10
CA TYR A 70 4.89 -7.65 30.51
C TYR A 70 4.97 -7.59 29.00
N PRO A 71 6.13 -7.26 28.42
CA PRO A 71 6.31 -7.16 26.97
C PRO A 71 6.13 -8.50 26.22
N SER A 72 6.34 -9.63 26.92
CA SER A 72 6.11 -10.98 26.39
C SER A 72 4.64 -11.39 26.33
N GLY A 73 3.76 -10.54 26.86
CA GLY A 73 2.31 -10.75 26.87
C GLY A 73 1.81 -11.47 28.12
N VAL A 74 0.61 -11.11 28.52
CA VAL A 74 -0.19 -11.77 29.56
C VAL A 74 -1.47 -12.32 28.94
N GLU A 75 -2.03 -13.35 29.57
CA GLU A 75 -3.31 -13.90 29.18
C GLU A 75 -4.40 -12.81 29.17
N LEU A 76 -5.35 -12.95 28.28
CA LEU A 76 -6.49 -12.05 28.21
C LEU A 76 -7.42 -12.31 29.40
N PRO A 77 -7.61 -11.33 30.32
CA PRO A 77 -8.54 -11.50 31.42
C PRO A 77 -9.96 -11.80 30.94
N GLU A 78 -10.68 -12.67 31.65
CA GLU A 78 -12.06 -13.00 31.36
C GLU A 78 -12.94 -11.74 31.37
N ASN A 79 -13.88 -11.68 30.44
CA ASN A 79 -14.87 -10.61 30.31
C ASN A 79 -14.28 -9.19 30.11
N LYS A 80 -12.99 -9.09 29.79
CA LYS A 80 -12.34 -7.81 29.50
C LYS A 80 -12.15 -7.54 28.02
N PHE A 81 -12.15 -8.57 27.19
CA PHE A 81 -11.90 -8.43 25.76
C PHE A 81 -12.94 -9.13 24.91
N VAL A 82 -13.32 -8.47 23.82
CA VAL A 82 -14.05 -9.10 22.70
C VAL A 82 -13.04 -9.44 21.62
N VAL A 83 -12.93 -10.71 21.27
CA VAL A 83 -12.00 -11.21 20.27
C VAL A 83 -12.76 -11.66 19.04
N HIS A 84 -12.71 -10.89 17.97
CA HIS A 84 -13.29 -11.24 16.68
C HIS A 84 -12.23 -11.89 15.79
N LYS A 85 -12.45 -13.16 15.41
CA LYS A 85 -11.58 -13.91 14.49
C LYS A 85 -12.30 -14.11 13.16
N TYR A 86 -11.73 -13.58 12.09
CA TYR A 86 -12.23 -13.83 10.74
C TYR A 86 -11.78 -15.20 10.25
N LYS A 87 -12.73 -16.12 10.08
CA LYS A 87 -12.47 -17.51 9.71
C LYS A 87 -12.73 -17.73 8.22
N ALA A 88 -11.91 -17.14 7.34
CA ALA A 88 -12.02 -17.39 5.91
C ALA A 88 -11.53 -18.78 5.49
N LYS A 89 -10.63 -19.38 6.27
CA LYS A 89 -10.06 -20.72 6.03
C LYS A 89 -9.64 -21.39 7.32
N SER A 90 -9.38 -22.69 7.26
CA SER A 90 -8.78 -23.44 8.37
C SER A 90 -7.35 -22.98 8.65
N GLY A 91 -6.92 -23.05 9.92
CA GLY A 91 -5.59 -22.69 10.37
C GLY A 91 -5.57 -21.48 11.27
N HIS A 92 -4.39 -20.93 11.49
CA HIS A 92 -4.15 -19.84 12.42
C HIS A 92 -4.85 -18.54 12.01
N ALA A 93 -5.51 -17.85 12.94
CA ALA A 93 -6.31 -16.65 12.67
C ALA A 93 -5.49 -15.52 12.01
N SER A 94 -4.25 -15.28 12.42
CA SER A 94 -3.37 -14.26 11.82
C SER A 94 -3.05 -14.49 10.33
N ARG A 95 -3.36 -15.68 9.82
CA ARG A 95 -3.16 -16.04 8.40
C ARG A 95 -4.46 -16.02 7.59
N ALA A 96 -5.57 -15.76 8.24
CA ALA A 96 -6.89 -15.76 7.61
C ALA A 96 -7.27 -14.42 6.95
N GLY A 97 -6.61 -13.33 7.34
CA GLY A 97 -6.90 -11.99 6.81
C GLY A 97 -6.62 -11.84 5.32
N ILE A 98 -7.50 -11.12 4.64
CA ILE A 98 -7.43 -10.90 3.17
C ILE A 98 -6.22 -10.04 2.80
N MET A 99 -5.83 -9.10 3.64
CA MET A 99 -4.69 -8.20 3.39
C MET A 99 -3.39 -8.95 3.10
N ARG A 100 -3.22 -10.14 3.65
CA ARG A 100 -2.04 -10.95 3.40
C ARG A 100 -1.86 -11.34 1.92
N VAL A 101 -2.95 -11.58 1.21
CA VAL A 101 -2.94 -11.93 -0.22
C VAL A 101 -2.94 -10.67 -1.08
N VAL A 102 -3.80 -9.72 -0.73
CA VAL A 102 -3.98 -8.47 -1.47
C VAL A 102 -2.73 -7.59 -1.45
N SER A 103 -1.95 -7.61 -0.35
CA SER A 103 -0.74 -6.79 -0.22
C SER A 103 0.30 -7.04 -1.32
N TRP A 104 0.41 -8.25 -1.83
CA TRP A 104 1.34 -8.55 -2.93
C TRP A 104 0.88 -7.90 -4.24
N MET A 105 -0.40 -7.98 -4.55
CA MET A 105 -0.95 -7.34 -5.76
C MET A 105 -0.88 -5.82 -5.67
N TYR A 106 -1.14 -5.27 -4.49
CA TYR A 106 -0.97 -3.84 -4.22
C TYR A 106 0.48 -3.39 -4.40
N LEU A 107 1.43 -4.16 -3.89
CA LEU A 107 2.86 -3.88 -4.04
C LEU A 107 3.29 -3.91 -5.51
N PHE A 108 2.91 -4.95 -6.25
CA PHE A 108 3.23 -5.07 -7.68
C PHE A 108 2.63 -3.94 -8.49
N LYS A 109 1.38 -3.56 -8.22
CA LYS A 109 0.74 -2.42 -8.88
C LYS A 109 1.50 -1.11 -8.61
N ASN A 110 1.95 -0.86 -7.39
CA ASN A 110 2.70 0.35 -7.07
C ASN A 110 4.06 0.39 -7.79
N TYR A 111 4.77 -0.72 -7.90
CA TYR A 111 6.01 -0.79 -8.69
C TYR A 111 5.74 -0.58 -10.18
N ASP A 112 4.71 -1.23 -10.71
CA ASP A 112 4.30 -1.09 -12.10
C ASP A 112 3.98 0.38 -12.46
N ILE A 113 3.19 1.06 -11.64
CA ILE A 113 2.87 2.48 -11.83
C ILE A 113 4.12 3.35 -11.76
N LYS A 114 5.03 3.08 -10.82
CA LYS A 114 6.30 3.82 -10.71
C LYS A 114 7.13 3.65 -11.98
N ASP A 115 7.28 2.44 -12.47
CA ASP A 115 8.06 2.14 -13.66
C ASP A 115 7.39 2.73 -14.91
N TRP A 116 6.05 2.72 -14.97
CA TRP A 116 5.30 3.38 -16.03
C TRP A 116 5.54 4.89 -16.06
N VAL A 117 5.51 5.55 -14.92
CA VAL A 117 5.83 7.00 -14.83
C VAL A 117 7.26 7.25 -15.31
N SER A 118 8.24 6.46 -14.85
CA SER A 118 9.63 6.57 -15.31
C SER A 118 9.76 6.32 -16.81
N PHE A 119 9.02 5.36 -17.34
CA PHE A 119 8.95 5.11 -18.78
C PHE A 119 8.38 6.33 -19.52
N CYS A 120 7.31 6.94 -19.02
CA CYS A 120 6.73 8.14 -19.60
C CYS A 120 7.70 9.35 -19.57
N GLU A 121 8.49 9.48 -18.50
CA GLU A 121 9.51 10.53 -18.39
C GLU A 121 10.61 10.36 -19.45
N VAL A 122 11.07 9.13 -19.65
CA VAL A 122 12.15 8.85 -20.61
C VAL A 122 11.67 8.88 -22.05
N PHE A 123 10.53 8.27 -22.33
CA PHE A 123 10.03 8.05 -23.69
C PHE A 123 8.91 9.00 -24.10
N GLY A 124 8.28 9.70 -23.15
CA GLY A 124 7.28 10.72 -23.42
C GLY A 124 7.87 12.04 -23.94
N MET A 125 9.15 12.26 -23.70
CA MET A 125 9.85 13.44 -24.17
C MET A 125 10.73 13.10 -25.38
N PRO A 126 10.48 13.65 -26.57
CA PRO A 126 11.28 13.35 -27.74
C PRO A 126 12.69 13.90 -27.57
N LEU A 127 13.68 13.03 -27.74
CA LEU A 127 15.06 13.46 -27.85
C LEU A 127 15.25 14.32 -29.11
N ARG A 128 15.74 15.55 -28.93
CA ARG A 128 16.05 16.45 -30.02
C ARG A 128 17.50 16.28 -30.43
N LEU A 129 17.74 15.77 -31.62
CA LEU A 129 19.08 15.55 -32.15
C LEU A 129 19.38 16.50 -33.33
N GLY A 130 20.29 17.43 -33.11
CA GLY A 130 20.82 18.26 -34.17
C GLY A 130 21.97 17.58 -34.90
N LYS A 131 21.97 17.60 -36.24
CA LYS A 131 23.06 17.09 -37.04
C LYS A 131 23.81 18.25 -37.69
N TYR A 132 25.14 18.25 -37.59
CA TYR A 132 25.98 19.24 -38.23
C TYR A 132 26.96 18.60 -39.21
N ASP A 133 27.36 19.35 -40.22
CA ASP A 133 28.38 18.90 -41.20
C ASP A 133 29.77 18.87 -40.56
N ALA A 134 30.65 17.95 -41.02
CA ALA A 134 32.02 17.83 -40.52
C ALA A 134 32.85 19.09 -40.70
N SER A 135 32.48 19.96 -41.65
CA SER A 135 33.10 21.26 -41.93
C SER A 135 32.56 22.41 -41.07
N ALA A 136 31.54 22.19 -40.24
CA ALA A 136 30.92 23.23 -39.43
C ALA A 136 31.89 23.81 -38.39
N SER A 137 31.87 25.14 -38.26
CA SER A 137 32.70 25.84 -37.28
C SER A 137 32.19 25.60 -35.84
N GLU A 138 33.02 25.84 -34.84
CA GLU A 138 32.62 25.76 -33.44
C GLU A 138 31.51 26.78 -33.11
N SER A 139 31.46 27.91 -33.81
CA SER A 139 30.38 28.89 -33.69
C SER A 139 29.04 28.32 -34.19
N ASP A 140 29.04 27.62 -35.33
CA ASP A 140 27.81 27.02 -35.89
C ASP A 140 27.28 25.90 -35.01
N LYS A 141 28.15 25.06 -34.43
CA LYS A 141 27.79 24.03 -33.47
C LYS A 141 27.11 24.61 -32.22
N LYS A 142 27.67 25.72 -31.71
CA LYS A 142 27.15 26.43 -30.55
C LYS A 142 25.78 27.02 -30.83
N GLN A 143 25.59 27.68 -31.96
CA GLN A 143 24.30 28.22 -32.38
C GLN A 143 23.26 27.13 -32.57
N LEU A 144 23.64 26.00 -33.16
CA LEU A 144 22.75 24.85 -33.33
C LEU A 144 22.30 24.29 -31.98
N MET A 145 23.23 24.15 -31.04
CA MET A 145 22.93 23.65 -29.70
C MET A 145 21.99 24.60 -28.94
N GLU A 146 22.25 25.90 -28.99
CA GLU A 146 21.41 26.94 -28.39
C GLU A 146 20.01 26.95 -29.01
N ALA A 147 19.91 26.78 -30.33
CA ALA A 147 18.61 26.70 -31.00
C ALA A 147 17.80 25.47 -30.57
N ILE A 148 18.45 24.30 -30.43
CA ILE A 148 17.75 23.07 -30.00
C ILE A 148 17.32 23.17 -28.54
N ILE A 149 18.16 23.73 -27.65
CA ILE A 149 17.81 23.94 -26.23
C ILE A 149 16.67 24.95 -26.11
N SER A 150 16.63 25.99 -26.91
CA SER A 150 15.55 27.01 -26.89
C SER A 150 14.19 26.49 -27.30
N LEU A 151 14.13 25.36 -28.00
CA LEU A 151 12.88 24.72 -28.43
C LEU A 151 12.15 23.96 -27.28
N GLY A 152 12.78 23.79 -26.12
CA GLY A 152 12.18 23.18 -24.94
C GLY A 152 13.20 22.79 -23.89
N THR A 153 12.72 22.29 -22.76
CA THR A 153 13.52 21.90 -21.58
C THR A 153 14.06 20.46 -21.64
N ASP A 154 13.82 19.75 -22.74
CA ASP A 154 14.07 18.31 -22.86
C ASP A 154 15.52 18.01 -23.29
N ALA A 155 15.87 16.72 -23.23
CA ALA A 155 17.19 16.25 -23.62
C ALA A 155 17.52 16.67 -25.07
N ALA A 156 18.63 17.38 -25.23
CA ALA A 156 19.13 17.87 -26.52
C ALA A 156 20.56 17.43 -26.73
N GLY A 157 20.93 17.12 -27.97
CA GLY A 157 22.28 16.76 -28.34
C GLY A 157 22.60 17.15 -29.77
N ILE A 158 23.89 17.37 -30.09
CA ILE A 158 24.39 17.58 -31.44
C ILE A 158 25.40 16.51 -31.80
N VAL A 159 25.32 15.99 -33.02
CA VAL A 159 26.26 14.98 -33.53
C VAL A 159 26.69 15.32 -34.94
N PRO A 160 27.91 14.95 -35.36
CA PRO A 160 28.31 15.03 -36.75
C PRO A 160 27.37 14.24 -37.66
N SER A 161 27.12 14.73 -38.86
CA SER A 161 26.24 14.04 -39.83
C SER A 161 26.76 12.64 -40.23
N SER A 162 28.07 12.42 -40.05
CA SER A 162 28.73 11.12 -40.27
C SER A 162 28.54 10.13 -39.11
N THR A 163 28.02 10.59 -37.97
CA THR A 163 27.76 9.74 -36.79
C THR A 163 26.27 9.35 -36.74
N MET A 164 25.99 8.06 -36.75
CA MET A 164 24.63 7.54 -36.58
C MET A 164 24.46 7.11 -35.15
N ILE A 165 23.50 7.71 -34.45
CA ILE A 165 23.01 7.20 -33.16
C ILE A 165 21.69 6.51 -33.45
N GLU A 166 21.69 5.20 -33.37
CA GLU A 166 20.45 4.41 -33.46
C GLU A 166 19.89 4.21 -32.05
N PHE A 167 18.71 4.74 -31.82
CA PHE A 167 17.90 4.34 -30.68
C PHE A 167 17.15 3.08 -31.08
N ILE A 168 17.49 1.94 -30.49
CA ILE A 168 16.72 0.72 -30.64
C ILE A 168 15.42 0.92 -29.83
N GLU A 169 14.41 1.49 -30.48
CA GLU A 169 13.08 1.59 -29.92
C GLU A 169 12.44 0.20 -29.98
N SER A 170 12.24 -0.44 -28.82
CA SER A 170 11.24 -1.49 -28.71
C SER A 170 9.88 -0.87 -29.09
N GLN A 171 9.07 -1.56 -29.88
CA GLN A 171 7.79 -1.04 -30.40
C GLN A 171 6.97 -0.37 -29.27
N LYS A 172 6.93 0.96 -29.25
CA LYS A 172 6.44 1.81 -28.15
C LYS A 172 5.01 1.48 -27.70
N THR A 173 4.16 1.12 -28.64
CA THR A 173 2.74 0.83 -28.38
C THR A 173 2.57 -0.40 -27.48
N THR A 174 3.36 -1.44 -27.70
CA THR A 174 3.29 -2.69 -26.92
C THR A 174 3.77 -2.50 -25.46
N SER A 175 4.74 -1.62 -25.25
CA SER A 175 5.30 -1.39 -23.91
C SER A 175 4.33 -0.67 -22.98
N VAL A 176 3.60 0.34 -23.46
CA VAL A 176 2.57 1.06 -22.68
C VAL A 176 1.43 0.12 -22.30
N GLU A 177 0.98 -0.70 -23.23
CA GLU A 177 -0.07 -1.67 -22.95
C GLU A 177 0.30 -2.71 -21.90
N ILE A 178 1.57 -3.05 -21.74
CA ILE A 178 2.04 -4.01 -20.73
C ILE A 178 1.80 -3.45 -19.33
N TYR A 179 2.17 -2.20 -19.07
CA TYR A 179 1.95 -1.55 -17.77
C TYR A 179 0.44 -1.48 -17.45
N GLU A 180 -0.37 -1.01 -18.39
CA GLU A 180 -1.82 -0.95 -18.19
C GLU A 180 -2.44 -2.32 -17.91
N LYS A 181 -2.04 -3.34 -18.66
CA LYS A 181 -2.53 -4.71 -18.48
C LYS A 181 -2.13 -5.29 -17.13
N LEU A 182 -0.90 -5.02 -16.66
CA LEU A 182 -0.43 -5.48 -15.35
C LEU A 182 -1.18 -4.77 -14.22
N ALA A 183 -1.35 -3.45 -14.30
CA ALA A 183 -2.13 -2.70 -13.32
C ALA A 183 -3.57 -3.23 -13.23
N ARG A 184 -4.25 -3.43 -14.36
CA ARG A 184 -5.60 -4.01 -14.41
C ARG A 184 -5.65 -5.42 -13.85
N TYR A 185 -4.69 -6.28 -14.18
CA TYR A 185 -4.59 -7.62 -13.62
C TYR A 185 -4.47 -7.58 -12.10
N CYS A 186 -3.64 -6.69 -11.55
CA CYS A 186 -3.53 -6.51 -10.09
C CYS A 186 -4.86 -6.10 -9.47
N ASP A 187 -5.60 -5.16 -10.08
CA ASP A 187 -6.93 -4.74 -9.61
C ASP A 187 -7.95 -5.87 -9.63
N GLU A 188 -7.96 -6.66 -10.68
CA GLU A 188 -8.83 -7.84 -10.77
C GLU A 188 -8.52 -8.89 -9.69
N GLN A 189 -7.24 -9.10 -9.37
CA GLN A 189 -6.86 -10.03 -8.30
C GLN A 189 -7.20 -9.49 -6.91
N ILE A 190 -7.11 -8.17 -6.69
CA ILE A 190 -7.52 -7.51 -5.44
C ILE A 190 -9.04 -7.62 -5.25
N SER A 191 -9.80 -7.55 -6.33
CA SER A 191 -11.26 -7.54 -6.35
C SER A 191 -11.91 -8.93 -6.17
N LYS A 192 -11.15 -10.01 -6.30
CA LYS A 192 -11.60 -11.40 -6.10
C LYS A 192 -11.55 -11.82 -4.64
#